data_08dcf0a931159b31ec63976316c82b58
#
_entry.id   08dcf0a931159b31ec63976316c82b58
#
_cell.length_a   1.000
_cell.length_b   1.000
_cell.length_c   1.000
_cell.angle_alpha   90.00
_cell.angle_beta   90.00
_cell.angle_gamma   90.00
#
_symmetry.space_group_name_H-M   'P 1'
#
loop_
_entity.id
_entity.type
_entity.pdbx_description
1 polymer ?
#
loop_
_entity_poly.entity_id
_entity_poly.type
_entity_poly.pdbx_seq_one_letter_code
_entity_poly.pdbx_strand_id
1 'polypeptide(L)'
;MKIAVYPGSFDPATYGHLDVIRRAAVSFDKVIVGVLHNSSKSPLFSVQERVNILEKATRDVPNVEVKPFEGLSVNFARENHAQVIIRGLRAVDRKSVV
;
A
#
# COMPACT_ATOMS: atom_id res chain seq x y z
N MET A 1 11.62 5.71 -14.08
CA MET A 1 10.99 4.63 -13.30
C MET A 1 9.66 5.10 -12.74
N LYS A 2 8.61 4.32 -12.95
CA LYS A 2 7.30 4.66 -12.43
C LYS A 2 7.09 3.97 -11.10
N ILE A 3 6.89 4.75 -10.06
CA ILE A 3 6.69 4.25 -8.70
C ILE A 3 5.33 4.70 -8.21
N ALA A 4 4.56 3.75 -7.68
CA ALA A 4 3.28 4.06 -7.06
C ALA A 4 3.32 3.69 -5.60
N VAL A 5 2.63 4.46 -4.76
CA VAL A 5 2.45 4.08 -3.36
C VAL A 5 0.98 3.75 -3.14
N TYR A 6 0.74 2.81 -2.27
CA TYR A 6 -0.62 2.40 -1.90
C TYR A 6 -0.73 2.49 -0.38
N PRO A 7 -1.17 3.63 0.12
CA PRO A 7 -1.26 3.81 1.57
C PRO A 7 -2.59 3.30 2.11
N GLY A 8 -2.57 2.80 3.32
CA GLY A 8 -3.78 2.37 4.00
C GLY A 8 -3.48 1.78 5.36
N SER A 9 -4.54 1.48 6.09
CA SER A 9 -4.39 0.88 7.41
C SER A 9 -4.08 -0.62 7.31
N PHE A 10 -4.75 -1.30 6.40
CA PHE A 10 -4.57 -2.74 6.19
C PHE A 10 -4.69 -3.52 7.51
N ASP A 11 -5.79 -3.31 8.20
CA ASP A 11 -5.99 -3.87 9.53
C ASP A 11 -7.26 -4.73 9.59
N PRO A 12 -7.22 -5.94 9.05
CA PRO A 12 -6.14 -6.51 8.25
C PRO A 12 -6.27 -6.20 6.76
N ALA A 13 -5.27 -6.61 6.01
CA ALA A 13 -5.35 -6.56 4.56
C ALA A 13 -6.37 -7.58 4.09
N THR A 14 -7.10 -7.24 3.03
CA THR A 14 -8.12 -8.11 2.46
C THR A 14 -7.68 -8.55 1.07
N TYR A 15 -8.44 -9.48 0.51
CA TYR A 15 -8.17 -9.92 -0.86
C TYR A 15 -8.31 -8.76 -1.85
N GLY A 16 -9.22 -7.82 -1.55
CA GLY A 16 -9.36 -6.64 -2.38
C GLY A 16 -8.10 -5.80 -2.40
N HIS A 17 -7.47 -5.65 -1.23
CA HIS A 17 -6.20 -4.93 -1.16
C HIS A 17 -5.13 -5.65 -1.98
N LEU A 18 -5.05 -6.96 -1.84
CA LEU A 18 -4.04 -7.72 -2.56
C LEU A 18 -4.25 -7.67 -4.06
N ASP A 19 -5.50 -7.69 -4.49
CA ASP A 19 -5.82 -7.58 -5.90
C ASP A 19 -5.32 -6.26 -6.48
N VAL A 20 -5.59 -5.16 -5.76
CA VAL A 20 -5.13 -3.84 -6.19
C VAL A 20 -3.60 -3.81 -6.29
N ILE A 21 -2.92 -4.36 -5.28
CA ILE A 21 -1.47 -4.38 -5.26
C ILE A 21 -0.92 -5.15 -6.46
N ARG A 22 -1.48 -6.32 -6.75
CA ARG A 22 -0.99 -7.14 -7.86
C ARG A 22 -1.22 -6.47 -9.19
N ARG A 23 -2.37 -5.83 -9.37
CA ARG A 23 -2.68 -5.13 -10.60
C ARG A 23 -1.75 -3.93 -10.79
N ALA A 24 -1.49 -3.21 -9.71
CA ALA A 24 -0.58 -2.07 -9.77
C ALA A 24 0.84 -2.53 -10.11
N ALA A 25 1.24 -3.66 -9.57
CA ALA A 25 2.59 -4.17 -9.81
C ALA A 25 2.84 -4.47 -11.29
N VAL A 26 1.80 -4.78 -12.02
CA VAL A 26 1.92 -5.00 -13.47
C VAL A 26 2.11 -3.68 -14.20
N SER A 27 1.48 -2.63 -13.72
CA SER A 27 1.48 -1.34 -14.41
C SER A 27 2.64 -0.43 -14.04
N PHE A 28 3.22 -0.63 -12.86
CA PHE A 28 4.29 0.25 -12.39
C PHE A 28 5.57 -0.53 -12.19
N ASP A 29 6.68 0.17 -12.28
CA ASP A 29 7.99 -0.45 -12.06
C ASP A 29 8.15 -0.88 -10.62
N LYS A 30 7.54 -0.14 -9.69
CA LYS A 30 7.60 -0.45 -8.28
C LYS A 30 6.33 0.00 -7.60
N VAL A 31 5.84 -0.81 -6.67
CA VAL A 31 4.69 -0.45 -5.84
C VAL A 31 5.14 -0.52 -4.39
N ILE A 32 4.91 0.56 -3.68
CA ILE A 32 5.26 0.64 -2.26
C ILE A 32 3.96 0.69 -1.47
N VAL A 33 3.72 -0.35 -0.69
CA VAL A 33 2.54 -0.43 0.16
C VAL A 33 2.87 0.24 1.48
N GLY A 34 2.14 1.28 1.82
CA GLY A 34 2.37 2.04 3.04
C GLY A 34 1.36 1.66 4.11
N VAL A 35 1.84 1.09 5.20
CA VAL A 35 0.99 0.71 6.32
C VAL A 35 0.96 1.87 7.29
N LEU A 36 -0.20 2.52 7.39
CA LEU A 36 -0.33 3.71 8.21
C LEU A 36 -0.30 3.34 9.69
N HIS A 37 0.58 4.00 10.41
CA HIS A 37 0.64 3.88 11.85
C HIS A 37 -0.22 4.98 12.43
N ASN A 38 -1.31 4.60 13.08
CA ASN A 38 -2.22 5.56 13.68
C ASN A 38 -2.34 5.25 15.16
N SER A 39 -1.62 6.02 15.96
CA SER A 39 -1.56 5.77 17.38
C SER A 39 -2.84 6.15 18.12
N SER A 40 -3.73 6.86 17.47
CA SER A 40 -4.98 7.30 18.12
C SER A 40 -6.05 6.22 18.10
N LYS A 41 -5.81 5.12 17.43
CA LYS A 41 -6.79 4.04 17.33
C LYS A 41 -6.24 2.77 17.94
N SER A 42 -7.15 1.88 18.30
CA SER A 42 -6.78 0.56 18.79
C SER A 42 -6.89 -0.42 17.64
N PRO A 43 -5.81 -0.66 16.92
CA PRO A 43 -5.86 -1.55 15.77
C PRO A 43 -5.98 -3.00 16.19
N LEU A 44 -6.50 -3.83 15.30
CA LEU A 44 -6.56 -5.27 15.54
C LEU A 44 -5.18 -5.88 15.55
N PHE A 45 -4.30 -5.35 14.70
CA PHE A 45 -2.93 -5.82 14.61
C PHE A 45 -1.98 -4.66 14.74
N SER A 46 -0.80 -4.92 15.29
CA SER A 46 0.24 -3.90 15.35
C SER A 46 0.70 -3.55 13.95
N VAL A 47 1.39 -2.43 13.81
CA VAL A 47 1.94 -2.04 12.51
C VAL A 47 2.88 -3.12 11.99
N GLN A 48 3.73 -3.65 12.87
CA GLN A 48 4.68 -4.67 12.45
C GLN A 48 3.97 -5.93 11.99
N GLU A 49 2.90 -6.32 12.66
CA GLU A 49 2.13 -7.48 12.25
C GLU A 49 1.49 -7.27 10.88
N ARG A 50 0.96 -6.08 10.67
CA ARG A 50 0.34 -5.77 9.38
C ARG A 50 1.35 -5.76 8.25
N VAL A 51 2.52 -5.21 8.51
CA VAL A 51 3.61 -5.22 7.53
C VAL A 51 4.00 -6.66 7.21
N ASN A 52 4.16 -7.49 8.23
CA ASN A 52 4.54 -8.88 8.03
C ASN A 52 3.51 -9.65 7.21
N ILE A 53 2.24 -9.43 7.48
CA ILE A 53 1.17 -10.09 6.74
C ILE A 53 1.22 -9.71 5.27
N LEU A 54 1.40 -8.42 5.00
CA LEU A 54 1.46 -7.95 3.62
C LEU A 54 2.70 -8.45 2.91
N GLU A 55 3.83 -8.48 3.59
CA GLU A 55 5.06 -8.99 2.99
C GLU A 55 4.92 -10.45 2.60
N LYS A 56 4.29 -11.24 3.45
CA LYS A 56 4.08 -12.63 3.14
C LYS A 56 3.12 -12.80 1.98
N ALA A 57 2.07 -12.00 1.94
CA ALA A 57 1.06 -12.10 0.92
C ALA A 57 1.55 -11.66 -0.45
N THR A 58 2.58 -10.81 -0.49
CA THR A 58 3.11 -10.30 -1.75
C THR A 58 4.50 -10.83 -2.05
N ARG A 59 4.90 -11.89 -1.35
CA ARG A 59 6.24 -12.45 -1.50
C ARG A 59 6.56 -12.82 -2.94
N ASP A 60 5.56 -13.24 -3.68
CA ASP A 60 5.76 -13.67 -5.07
C ASP A 60 5.74 -12.51 -6.07
N VAL A 61 5.61 -11.28 -5.59
CA VAL A 61 5.58 -10.11 -6.45
C VAL A 61 6.84 -9.28 -6.17
N PRO A 62 7.88 -9.43 -6.99
CA PRO A 62 9.20 -8.89 -6.66
C PRO A 62 9.31 -7.38 -6.63
N ASN A 63 8.41 -6.68 -7.32
CA ASN A 63 8.47 -5.23 -7.36
C ASN A 63 7.53 -4.56 -6.35
N VAL A 64 7.10 -5.30 -5.34
CA VAL A 64 6.29 -4.75 -4.25
C VAL A 64 7.14 -4.64 -3.00
N GLU A 65 7.08 -3.47 -2.36
CA GLU A 65 7.78 -3.24 -1.10
C GLU A 65 6.75 -2.77 -0.08
N VAL A 66 6.86 -3.24 1.15
CA VAL A 66 5.92 -2.88 2.21
C VAL A 66 6.68 -2.10 3.28
N LYS A 67 6.16 -0.93 3.64
CA LYS A 67 6.79 -0.06 4.64
C LYS A 67 5.73 0.52 5.57
N PRO A 68 6.06 0.72 6.84
CA PRO A 68 5.19 1.51 7.70
C PRO A 68 5.41 3.00 7.45
N PHE A 69 4.41 3.82 7.76
CA PHE A 69 4.58 5.26 7.68
C PHE A 69 3.60 5.96 8.62
N GLU A 70 3.90 7.21 8.92
CA GLU A 70 3.03 8.07 9.70
C GLU A 70 2.82 9.36 8.94
N GLY A 71 1.70 10.03 9.24
CA GLY A 71 1.45 11.32 8.66
C GLY A 71 0.70 11.23 7.35
N LEU A 72 0.97 12.18 6.48
CA LEU A 72 0.19 12.31 5.25
C LEU A 72 0.71 11.41 4.16
N SER A 73 -0.23 10.84 3.40
CA SER A 73 0.11 9.98 2.27
C SER A 73 0.93 10.72 1.23
N VAL A 74 0.65 12.01 1.05
CA VAL A 74 1.39 12.83 0.08
C VAL A 74 2.87 12.90 0.45
N ASN A 75 3.15 13.07 1.74
CA ASN A 75 4.54 13.13 2.18
C ASN A 75 5.22 11.78 2.00
N PHE A 76 4.51 10.71 2.30
CA PHE A 76 5.03 9.37 2.10
C PHE A 76 5.37 9.13 0.64
N ALA A 77 4.48 9.54 -0.26
CA ALA A 77 4.74 9.39 -1.69
C ALA A 77 5.96 10.18 -2.12
N ARG A 78 6.07 11.41 -1.62
CA ARG A 78 7.19 12.26 -1.98
C ARG A 78 8.52 11.69 -1.50
N GLU A 79 8.54 11.17 -0.29
CA GLU A 79 9.75 10.59 0.28
C GLU A 79 10.22 9.37 -0.50
N ASN A 80 9.30 8.68 -1.12
CA ASN A 80 9.63 7.47 -1.88
C ASN A 80 9.71 7.73 -3.38
N HIS A 81 9.68 8.99 -3.77
CA HIS A 81 9.80 9.40 -5.18
C HIS A 81 8.70 8.80 -6.05
N ALA A 82 7.52 8.65 -5.50
CA ALA A 82 6.39 8.08 -6.23
C ALA A 82 5.70 9.15 -7.04
N GLN A 83 5.27 8.79 -8.24
CA GLN A 83 4.50 9.66 -9.11
C GLN A 83 3.00 9.49 -8.91
N VAL A 84 2.59 8.36 -8.33
CA VAL A 84 1.17 8.02 -8.24
C VAL A 84 0.85 7.53 -6.85
N ILE A 85 -0.30 7.97 -6.35
CA ILE A 85 -0.87 7.44 -5.09
C ILE A 85 -2.11 6.66 -5.48
N ILE A 86 -2.09 5.36 -5.20
CA ILE A 86 -3.23 4.51 -5.48
C ILE A 86 -4.21 4.67 -4.35
N ARG A 87 -5.47 4.89 -4.69
CA ARG A 87 -6.49 5.07 -3.70
C ARG A 87 -7.61 4.11 -3.89
N GLY A 88 -8.21 3.78 -2.79
CA GLY A 88 -9.45 3.11 -2.83
C GLY A 88 -9.35 1.69 -3.22
N LEU A 89 -10.20 0.98 -2.68
CA LEU A 89 -10.31 -0.41 -2.92
C LEU A 89 -11.30 -0.72 -3.96
N ARG A 90 -12.09 0.25 -4.31
CA ARG A 90 -13.17 0.00 -5.20
C ARG A 90 -12.64 -0.14 -6.58
N ALA A 91 -12.48 -1.35 -6.97
CA ALA A 91 -11.97 -1.65 -8.29
C ALA A 91 -12.82 -1.06 -9.38
N VAL A 92 -14.07 -0.86 -9.05
CA VAL A 92 -14.97 -0.28 -10.04
C VAL A 92 -14.68 1.17 -10.32
N ASP A 93 -14.02 1.84 -9.41
CA ASP A 93 -13.71 3.24 -9.60
C ASP A 93 -12.37 3.38 -10.28
N ARG A 94 -12.40 3.48 -11.57
CA ARG A 94 -11.20 3.56 -12.37
C ARG A 94 -10.37 4.78 -12.07
N LYS A 95 -11.00 5.81 -11.53
CA LYS A 95 -10.30 7.05 -11.27
C LYS A 95 -9.44 6.98 -10.03
N SER A 96 -9.63 5.96 -9.22
CA SER A 96 -8.87 5.85 -8.01
C SER A 96 -7.46 5.31 -8.28
N VAL A 97 -7.21 4.84 -9.48
CA VAL A 97 -5.89 4.38 -9.87
C VAL A 97 -5.38 5.30 -10.94
N VAL A 98 -4.55 6.22 -10.58
CA VAL A 98 -4.11 7.24 -11.52
C VAL A 98 -2.62 7.37 -11.51
#